data_aa5b103a6a190bd468d8d177d4731e44
#
_entry.id   aa5b103a6a190bd468d8d177d4731e44
#
_cell.length_a   1.000
_cell.length_b   1.000
_cell.length_c   1.000
_cell.angle_alpha   90.00
_cell.angle_beta   90.00
_cell.angle_gamma   90.00
#
_symmetry.space_group_name_H-M   'P 1'
#
loop_
_entity.id
_entity.type
_entity.pdbx_description
1 polymer ?
#
loop_
_entity_poly.entity_id
_entity_poly.type
_entity_poly.pdbx_seq_one_letter_code
_entity_poly.pdbx_strand_id
1 'polypeptide(L)'
;VIILVIISLAAFAGYSGIQYDDFSITKFSNMYAFSALLVSLVSSEMYYVLKNSGLFRLKKQRTNTDSVYEEAIEGIIPAVIIVGCFSLLHQLFRVCFGVDGLQGLMERMFNYILGPLQNGLGAGLIIVMLTHGLWFFGIHGHNMLDTVIKQHFADVTAGIFSKTMQDVFVLLGGT
;
A
#
# COMPACT_ATOMS: atom_id res chain seq x y z
N VAL A 1 13.34 -17.44 6.96
CA VAL A 1 12.91 -16.64 5.80
C VAL A 1 11.44 -16.88 5.46
N ILE A 2 11.00 -18.13 5.23
CA ILE A 2 9.62 -18.47 4.80
C ILE A 2 8.57 -17.92 5.77
N ILE A 3 8.77 -18.06 7.08
CA ILE A 3 7.84 -17.57 8.12
C ILE A 3 7.68 -16.05 8.03
N LEU A 4 8.77 -15.31 7.83
CA LEU A 4 8.70 -13.84 7.69
C LEU A 4 7.87 -13.42 6.46
N VAL A 5 8.03 -14.14 5.34
CA VAL A 5 7.25 -13.87 4.12
C VAL A 5 5.76 -14.08 4.38
N ILE A 6 5.39 -15.19 5.04
CA ILE A 6 3.99 -15.50 5.36
C ILE A 6 3.41 -14.44 6.31
N ILE A 7 4.14 -14.06 7.34
CA ILE A 7 3.70 -13.03 8.30
C ILE A 7 3.54 -11.68 7.63
N SER A 8 4.49 -11.27 6.79
CA SER A 8 4.41 -10.01 6.06
C SER A 8 3.22 -9.96 5.11
N LEU A 9 2.96 -11.06 4.40
CA LEU A 9 1.80 -11.17 3.52
C LEU A 9 0.49 -11.13 4.30
N ALA A 10 0.40 -11.86 5.41
CA ALA A 10 -0.79 -11.87 6.27
C ALA A 10 -1.01 -10.49 6.94
N ALA A 11 0.06 -9.83 7.39
CA ALA A 11 0.00 -8.49 7.95
C ALA A 11 -0.47 -7.47 6.91
N PHE A 12 0.02 -7.57 5.67
CA PHE A 12 -0.42 -6.72 4.58
C PHE A 12 -1.89 -6.97 4.22
N ALA A 13 -2.33 -8.22 4.18
CA ALA A 13 -3.73 -8.55 3.95
C ALA A 13 -4.65 -7.95 5.04
N GLY A 14 -4.26 -8.06 6.32
CA GLY A 14 -4.96 -7.43 7.43
C GLY A 14 -4.96 -5.90 7.34
N TYR A 15 -3.82 -5.31 6.98
CA TYR A 15 -3.67 -3.86 6.83
C TYR A 15 -4.45 -3.30 5.64
N SER A 16 -4.52 -4.01 4.52
CA SER A 16 -5.27 -3.58 3.34
C SER A 16 -6.79 -3.70 3.49
N GLY A 17 -7.27 -4.25 4.63
CA GLY A 17 -8.70 -4.42 4.91
C GLY A 17 -9.38 -5.37 3.93
N ILE A 18 -8.67 -6.41 3.49
CA ILE A 18 -9.25 -7.45 2.64
C ILE A 18 -10.28 -8.20 3.46
N GLN A 19 -11.55 -8.10 3.04
CA GLN A 19 -12.65 -8.87 3.63
C GLN A 19 -12.99 -10.05 2.70
N TYR A 20 -13.54 -11.10 3.29
CA TYR A 20 -13.91 -12.32 2.56
C TYR A 20 -14.89 -12.04 1.40
N ASP A 21 -15.81 -11.10 1.63
CA ASP A 21 -16.85 -10.74 0.64
C ASP A 21 -16.37 -9.73 -0.42
N ASP A 22 -15.23 -9.06 -0.19
CA ASP A 22 -14.66 -8.05 -1.09
C ASP A 22 -13.17 -8.30 -1.32
N PHE A 23 -12.85 -9.47 -1.87
CA PHE A 23 -11.50 -9.78 -2.30
C PHE A 23 -11.16 -9.01 -3.58
N SER A 24 -10.81 -7.76 -3.43
CA SER A 24 -10.40 -6.92 -4.55
C SER A 24 -8.92 -7.10 -4.88
N ILE A 25 -8.64 -7.67 -6.06
CA ILE A 25 -7.29 -7.79 -6.62
C ILE A 25 -6.62 -6.40 -6.76
N THR A 26 -7.41 -5.33 -6.82
CA THR A 26 -6.90 -3.96 -6.91
C THR A 26 -6.01 -3.59 -5.73
N LYS A 27 -6.23 -4.17 -4.54
CA LYS A 27 -5.39 -3.96 -3.34
C LYS A 27 -4.00 -4.59 -3.45
N PHE A 28 -3.78 -5.47 -4.42
CA PHE A 28 -2.46 -6.01 -4.78
C PHE A 28 -1.84 -5.32 -6.00
N SER A 29 -2.44 -4.22 -6.46
CA SER A 29 -1.88 -3.44 -7.57
C SER A 29 -0.65 -2.64 -7.14
N ASN A 30 0.07 -2.12 -8.13
CA ASN A 30 1.25 -1.27 -7.93
C ASN A 30 0.99 -0.04 -7.04
N MET A 31 -0.26 0.42 -6.94
CA MET A 31 -0.66 1.55 -6.08
C MET A 31 -0.41 1.25 -4.60
N TYR A 32 -0.54 0.00 -4.18
CA TYR A 32 -0.33 -0.43 -2.80
C TYR A 32 1.10 -0.92 -2.52
N ALA A 33 1.98 -0.92 -3.54
CA ALA A 33 3.35 -1.44 -3.41
C ALA A 33 4.14 -0.75 -2.29
N PHE A 34 4.00 0.56 -2.13
CA PHE A 34 4.65 1.31 -1.05
C PHE A 34 4.15 0.88 0.34
N SER A 35 2.83 0.78 0.51
CA SER A 35 2.23 0.31 1.76
C SER A 35 2.64 -1.13 2.06
N ALA A 36 2.68 -2.00 1.04
CA ALA A 36 3.13 -3.39 1.18
C ALA A 36 4.58 -3.48 1.65
N LEU A 37 5.47 -2.64 1.09
CA LEU A 37 6.88 -2.59 1.48
C LEU A 37 7.04 -2.13 2.93
N LEU A 38 6.36 -1.06 3.34
CA LEU A 38 6.41 -0.58 4.73
C LEU A 38 5.86 -1.60 5.71
N VAL A 39 4.70 -2.19 5.41
CA VAL A 39 4.10 -3.24 6.25
C VAL A 39 5.03 -4.44 6.36
N SER A 40 5.65 -4.86 5.26
CA SER A 40 6.60 -5.96 5.24
C SER A 40 7.83 -5.71 6.11
N LEU A 41 8.44 -4.53 6.01
CA LEU A 41 9.58 -4.16 6.83
C LEU A 41 9.21 -4.11 8.31
N VAL A 42 8.16 -3.37 8.65
CA VAL A 42 7.75 -3.19 10.05
C VAL A 42 7.27 -4.50 10.67
N SER A 43 6.50 -5.32 9.96
CA SER A 43 6.05 -6.62 10.46
C SER A 43 7.21 -7.59 10.70
N SER A 44 8.23 -7.56 9.84
CA SER A 44 9.43 -8.39 10.00
C SER A 44 10.23 -7.98 11.24
N GLU A 45 10.44 -6.68 11.46
CA GLU A 45 11.11 -6.17 12.65
C GLU A 45 10.30 -6.45 13.92
N MET A 46 9.00 -6.22 13.89
CA MET A 46 8.12 -6.55 15.02
C MET A 46 8.19 -8.03 15.37
N TYR A 47 8.20 -8.91 14.37
CA TYR A 47 8.32 -10.35 14.61
C TYR A 47 9.65 -10.71 15.27
N TYR A 48 10.75 -10.13 14.78
CA TYR A 48 12.08 -10.33 15.35
C TYR A 48 12.14 -9.89 16.81
N VAL A 49 11.64 -8.70 17.12
CA VAL A 49 11.60 -8.14 18.47
C VAL A 49 10.71 -8.99 19.40
N LEU A 50 9.52 -9.35 18.96
CA LEU A 50 8.58 -10.16 19.76
C LEU A 50 9.12 -11.56 20.02
N LYS A 51 9.68 -12.22 19.02
CA LYS A 51 10.29 -13.55 19.17
C LYS A 51 11.48 -13.53 20.14
N ASN A 52 12.31 -12.49 20.07
CA ASN A 52 13.50 -12.39 20.91
C ASN A 52 13.25 -11.83 22.31
N SER A 53 12.10 -11.20 22.56
CA SER A 53 11.73 -10.64 23.86
C SER A 53 11.60 -11.70 24.97
N GLY A 54 11.48 -12.98 24.59
CA GLY A 54 11.27 -14.09 25.54
C GLY A 54 9.89 -14.12 26.18
N LEU A 55 9.00 -13.15 25.89
CA LEU A 55 7.65 -13.05 26.45
C LEU A 55 6.77 -14.27 26.12
N PHE A 56 7.03 -14.89 24.96
CA PHE A 56 6.24 -16.01 24.44
C PHE A 56 6.99 -17.34 24.45
N ARG A 57 8.13 -17.41 25.17
CA ARG A 57 8.85 -18.67 25.33
C ARG A 57 8.01 -19.63 26.17
N LEU A 58 7.66 -20.76 25.57
CA LEU A 58 7.06 -21.86 26.28
C LEU A 58 8.06 -22.38 27.32
N LYS A 59 7.60 -22.54 28.57
CA LYS A 59 8.41 -23.14 29.61
C LYS A 59 8.78 -24.55 29.19
N LYS A 60 10.05 -24.76 28.89
CA LYS A 60 10.58 -26.04 28.38
C LYS A 60 10.16 -27.18 29.34
N GLN A 61 9.06 -27.81 29.01
CA GLN A 61 8.64 -29.01 29.70
C GLN A 61 9.57 -30.14 29.24
N ARG A 62 10.14 -30.88 30.16
CA ARG A 62 11.08 -32.00 29.95
C ARG A 62 10.43 -33.21 29.23
N THR A 63 9.61 -32.98 28.25
CA THR A 63 9.00 -34.00 27.43
C THR A 63 9.75 -34.05 26.10
N ASN A 64 9.97 -35.23 25.55
CA ASN A 64 10.62 -35.54 24.27
C ASN A 64 9.87 -34.94 23.05
N THR A 65 9.41 -33.71 23.14
CA THR A 65 8.69 -33.03 22.06
C THR A 65 9.71 -32.51 21.06
N ASP A 66 9.47 -32.71 19.78
CA ASP A 66 10.34 -32.25 18.70
C ASP A 66 10.56 -30.73 18.82
N SER A 67 11.82 -30.31 18.85
CA SER A 67 12.20 -28.89 18.94
C SER A 67 11.59 -28.03 17.83
N VAL A 68 11.30 -28.63 16.68
CA VAL A 68 10.64 -27.98 15.53
C VAL A 68 9.19 -27.60 15.87
N TYR A 69 8.47 -28.44 16.59
CA TYR A 69 7.10 -28.18 17.01
C TYR A 69 7.01 -27.03 18.03
N GLU A 70 7.91 -27.05 19.03
CA GLU A 70 8.00 -25.98 20.03
C GLU A 70 8.32 -24.64 19.35
N GLU A 71 9.28 -24.60 18.45
CA GLU A 71 9.65 -23.40 17.70
C GLU A 71 8.51 -22.87 16.82
N ALA A 72 7.71 -23.75 16.23
CA ALA A 72 6.56 -23.38 15.43
C ALA A 72 5.48 -22.70 16.28
N ILE A 73 5.16 -23.28 17.45
CA ILE A 73 4.16 -22.70 18.38
C ILE A 73 4.62 -21.35 18.92
N GLU A 74 5.88 -21.25 19.34
CA GLU A 74 6.47 -19.98 19.79
C GLU A 74 6.41 -18.88 18.73
N GLY A 75 6.41 -19.24 17.44
CA GLY A 75 6.29 -18.30 16.32
C GLY A 75 4.86 -17.86 16.00
N ILE A 76 3.84 -18.69 16.35
CA ILE A 76 2.44 -18.38 16.00
C ILE A 76 1.90 -17.20 16.80
N ILE A 77 2.18 -17.12 18.10
CA ILE A 77 1.65 -16.05 18.96
C ILE A 77 2.12 -14.67 18.49
N PRO A 78 3.43 -14.42 18.28
CA PRO A 78 3.88 -13.17 17.69
C PRO A 78 3.24 -12.86 16.32
N ALA A 79 3.06 -13.87 15.47
CA ALA A 79 2.45 -13.70 14.16
C ALA A 79 1.00 -13.20 14.27
N VAL A 80 0.19 -13.83 15.13
CA VAL A 80 -1.21 -13.41 15.37
C VAL A 80 -1.29 -11.99 15.92
N ILE A 81 -0.41 -11.63 16.85
CA ILE A 81 -0.34 -10.27 17.40
C ILE A 81 -0.04 -9.26 16.30
N ILE A 82 0.94 -9.54 15.43
CA ILE A 82 1.32 -8.64 14.36
C ILE A 82 0.17 -8.43 13.36
N VAL A 83 -0.45 -9.51 12.91
CA VAL A 83 -1.59 -9.42 11.98
C VAL A 83 -2.73 -8.64 12.63
N GLY A 84 -3.02 -8.90 13.91
CA GLY A 84 -4.02 -8.16 14.69
C GLY A 84 -3.69 -6.67 14.79
N CYS A 85 -2.44 -6.31 15.09
CA CYS A 85 -2.00 -4.92 15.15
C CYS A 85 -2.18 -4.18 13.81
N PHE A 86 -1.82 -4.80 12.69
CA PHE A 86 -1.99 -4.18 11.37
C PHE A 86 -3.47 -4.08 10.97
N SER A 87 -4.30 -5.06 11.32
CA SER A 87 -5.75 -4.99 11.10
C SER A 87 -6.40 -3.87 11.94
N LEU A 88 -5.97 -3.72 13.19
CA LEU A 88 -6.41 -2.62 14.06
C LEU A 88 -5.93 -1.27 13.52
N LEU A 89 -4.70 -1.20 13.02
CA LEU A 89 -4.16 0.01 12.41
C LEU A 89 -4.99 0.44 11.19
N HIS A 90 -5.38 -0.49 10.33
CA HIS A 90 -6.30 -0.21 9.22
C HIS A 90 -7.62 0.38 9.72
N GLN A 91 -8.22 -0.26 10.72
CA GLN A 91 -9.48 0.22 11.30
C GLN A 91 -9.34 1.60 11.94
N LEU A 92 -8.20 1.88 12.57
CA LEU A 92 -7.88 3.19 13.12
C LEU A 92 -7.84 4.27 12.03
N PHE A 93 -7.20 3.98 10.88
CA PHE A 93 -7.21 4.91 9.74
C PHE A 93 -8.62 5.19 9.24
N ARG A 94 -9.47 4.18 9.16
CA ARG A 94 -10.88 4.35 8.74
C ARG A 94 -11.67 5.19 9.72
N VAL A 95 -11.56 4.93 11.02
CA VAL A 95 -12.35 5.62 12.06
C VAL A 95 -11.86 7.05 12.29
N CYS A 96 -10.54 7.26 12.39
CA CYS A 96 -9.97 8.58 12.71
C CYS A 96 -9.88 9.50 11.50
N PHE A 97 -9.57 8.98 10.34
CA PHE A 97 -9.29 9.78 9.15
C PHE A 97 -10.31 9.56 8.02
N GLY A 98 -11.16 8.54 8.10
CA GLY A 98 -12.12 8.19 7.05
C GLY A 98 -11.43 7.79 5.73
N VAL A 99 -10.26 7.15 5.82
CA VAL A 99 -9.44 6.76 4.65
C VAL A 99 -9.04 5.28 4.74
N ASP A 100 -8.84 4.65 3.60
CA ASP A 100 -8.36 3.27 3.51
C ASP A 100 -6.83 3.20 3.67
N GLY A 101 -6.40 3.22 4.94
CA GLY A 101 -5.00 3.08 5.30
C GLY A 101 -4.10 4.22 4.84
N LEU A 102 -2.81 3.93 4.72
CA LEU A 102 -1.78 4.91 4.33
C LEU A 102 -1.99 5.42 2.90
N GLN A 103 -2.45 4.57 1.99
CA GLN A 103 -2.72 4.95 0.60
C GLN A 103 -3.78 6.05 0.54
N GLY A 104 -4.93 5.86 1.20
CA GLY A 104 -5.99 6.87 1.23
C GLY A 104 -5.57 8.18 1.93
N LEU A 105 -4.67 8.10 2.93
CA LEU A 105 -4.09 9.29 3.56
C LEU A 105 -3.21 10.07 2.57
N MET A 106 -2.36 9.38 1.82
CA MET A 106 -1.51 9.97 0.79
C MET A 106 -2.34 10.62 -0.32
N GLU A 107 -3.36 9.94 -0.82
CA GLU A 107 -4.28 10.50 -1.81
C GLU A 107 -4.95 11.78 -1.31
N ARG A 108 -5.44 11.78 -0.07
CA ARG A 108 -6.05 12.97 0.53
C ARG A 108 -5.05 14.12 0.66
N MET A 109 -3.83 13.84 1.08
CA MET A 109 -2.76 14.82 1.20
C MET A 109 -2.41 15.44 -0.16
N PHE A 110 -2.23 14.61 -1.18
CA PHE A 110 -1.93 15.09 -2.54
C PHE A 110 -3.10 15.86 -3.14
N ASN A 111 -4.34 15.41 -2.96
CA ASN A 111 -5.52 16.13 -3.41
C ASN A 111 -5.66 17.50 -2.71
N TYR A 112 -5.29 17.59 -1.44
CA TYR A 112 -5.28 18.87 -0.72
C TYR A 112 -4.22 19.84 -1.30
N ILE A 113 -3.04 19.36 -1.65
CA ILE A 113 -1.96 20.18 -2.24
C ILE A 113 -2.29 20.58 -3.68
N LEU A 114 -2.81 19.65 -4.48
CA LEU A 114 -3.04 19.85 -5.91
C LEU A 114 -4.39 20.47 -6.24
N GLY A 115 -5.40 20.28 -5.37
CA GLY A 115 -6.75 20.77 -5.58
C GLY A 115 -6.85 22.27 -5.90
N PRO A 116 -6.14 23.15 -5.17
CA PRO A 116 -6.14 24.59 -5.45
C PRO A 116 -5.50 24.99 -6.78
N LEU A 117 -4.64 24.13 -7.33
CA LEU A 117 -3.86 24.42 -8.55
C LEU A 117 -4.66 24.16 -9.82
N GLN A 118 -5.85 23.56 -9.70
CA GLN A 118 -6.67 23.13 -10.84
C GLN A 118 -5.84 22.26 -11.85
N ASN A 119 -6.33 22.13 -13.08
CA ASN A 119 -5.67 21.33 -14.12
C ASN A 119 -4.65 22.15 -14.92
N GLY A 120 -3.93 23.04 -14.26
CA GLY A 120 -2.99 23.95 -14.88
C GLY A 120 -1.56 23.42 -14.94
N LEU A 121 -0.69 24.17 -15.59
CA LEU A 121 0.73 23.89 -15.75
C LEU A 121 1.43 23.76 -14.40
N GLY A 122 0.97 24.50 -13.38
CA GLY A 122 1.49 24.42 -12.00
C GLY A 122 1.26 23.07 -11.36
N ALA A 123 0.06 22.50 -11.47
CA ALA A 123 -0.24 21.16 -10.98
C ALA A 123 0.64 20.10 -11.67
N GLY A 124 0.80 20.22 -13.00
CA GLY A 124 1.67 19.32 -13.75
C GLY A 124 3.13 19.36 -13.29
N LEU A 125 3.68 20.54 -13.06
CA LEU A 125 5.05 20.69 -12.56
C LEU A 125 5.23 20.10 -11.16
N ILE A 126 4.26 20.33 -10.25
CA ILE A 126 4.32 19.76 -8.89
C ILE A 126 4.23 18.23 -8.95
N ILE A 127 3.35 17.66 -9.76
CA ILE A 127 3.27 16.19 -9.93
C ILE A 127 4.59 15.63 -10.46
N VAL A 128 5.20 16.26 -11.44
CA VAL A 128 6.51 15.83 -11.97
C VAL A 128 7.58 15.91 -10.88
N MET A 129 7.64 16.98 -10.11
CA MET A 129 8.59 17.12 -8.99
C MET A 129 8.35 16.06 -7.90
N LEU A 130 7.11 15.83 -7.52
CA LEU A 130 6.76 14.82 -6.53
C LEU A 130 7.09 13.40 -7.03
N THR A 131 6.77 13.10 -8.28
CA THR A 131 7.10 11.81 -8.90
C THR A 131 8.61 11.54 -8.87
N HIS A 132 9.41 12.52 -9.30
CA HIS A 132 10.87 12.38 -9.31
C HIS A 132 11.46 12.41 -7.89
N GLY A 133 10.89 13.19 -6.99
CA GLY A 133 11.27 13.19 -5.58
C GLY A 133 11.05 11.82 -4.93
N LEU A 134 9.92 11.16 -5.18
CA LEU A 134 9.65 9.81 -4.71
C LEU A 134 10.63 8.78 -5.30
N TRP A 135 11.00 8.92 -6.56
CA TRP A 135 12.01 8.08 -7.21
C TRP A 135 13.38 8.20 -6.54
N PHE A 136 13.74 9.40 -6.08
CA PHE A 136 14.99 9.60 -5.34
C PHE A 136 15.05 8.73 -4.06
N PHE A 137 13.91 8.51 -3.41
CA PHE A 137 13.79 7.63 -2.26
C PHE A 137 13.56 6.14 -2.62
N GLY A 138 13.67 5.77 -3.90
CA GLY A 138 13.42 4.41 -4.37
C GLY A 138 11.95 4.02 -4.45
N ILE A 139 11.04 4.99 -4.31
CA ILE A 139 9.60 4.79 -4.39
C ILE A 139 9.14 5.06 -5.82
N HIS A 140 8.35 4.15 -6.40
CA HIS A 140 7.81 4.34 -7.75
C HIS A 140 6.71 5.42 -7.75
N GLY A 141 7.13 6.69 -7.88
CA GLY A 141 6.27 7.86 -7.69
C GLY A 141 5.04 7.89 -8.58
N HIS A 142 5.16 7.45 -9.83
CA HIS A 142 4.02 7.39 -10.75
C HIS A 142 2.90 6.47 -10.22
N ASN A 143 3.24 5.28 -9.74
CA ASN A 143 2.25 4.34 -9.19
C ASN A 143 1.56 4.89 -7.94
N MET A 144 2.30 5.64 -7.12
CA MET A 144 1.76 6.22 -5.90
C MET A 144 0.81 7.40 -6.17
N LEU A 145 1.10 8.16 -7.22
CA LEU A 145 0.33 9.33 -7.61
C LEU A 145 -0.74 9.03 -8.69
N ASP A 146 -0.84 7.80 -9.18
CA ASP A 146 -1.68 7.41 -10.32
C ASP A 146 -3.15 7.84 -10.15
N THR A 147 -3.73 7.61 -8.97
CA THR A 147 -5.11 8.03 -8.67
C THR A 147 -5.25 9.54 -8.74
N VAL A 148 -4.30 10.27 -8.17
CA VAL A 148 -4.30 11.74 -8.13
C VAL A 148 -4.12 12.31 -9.54
N ILE A 149 -3.20 11.73 -10.32
CA ILE A 149 -2.98 12.10 -11.72
C ILE A 149 -4.24 11.89 -12.54
N LYS A 150 -4.89 10.75 -12.39
CA LYS A 150 -6.14 10.45 -13.11
C LYS A 150 -7.27 11.40 -12.70
N GLN A 151 -7.43 11.71 -11.43
CA GLN A 151 -8.45 12.65 -10.97
C GLN A 151 -8.26 14.07 -11.52
N HIS A 152 -7.01 14.55 -11.57
CA HIS A 152 -6.73 15.93 -11.98
C HIS A 152 -6.56 16.10 -13.50
N PHE A 153 -6.13 15.06 -14.22
CA PHE A 153 -5.77 15.18 -15.64
C PHE A 153 -6.58 14.27 -16.56
N ALA A 154 -7.53 13.48 -16.06
CA ALA A 154 -8.33 12.58 -16.89
C ALA A 154 -9.07 13.34 -18.00
N ASP A 155 -9.71 14.47 -17.66
CA ASP A 155 -10.46 15.28 -18.62
C ASP A 155 -9.55 15.93 -19.65
N VAL A 156 -8.36 16.40 -19.23
CA VAL A 156 -7.36 16.98 -20.12
C VAL A 156 -6.82 15.95 -21.09
N THR A 157 -6.50 14.76 -20.59
CA THR A 157 -5.99 13.65 -21.41
C THR A 157 -7.04 13.17 -22.40
N ALA A 158 -8.29 13.02 -21.97
CA ALA A 158 -9.41 12.65 -22.82
C ALA A 158 -9.68 13.71 -23.89
N GLY A 159 -9.62 15.00 -23.53
CA GLY A 159 -9.79 16.11 -24.44
C GLY A 159 -8.69 16.19 -25.49
N ILE A 160 -7.42 16.02 -25.10
CA ILE A 160 -6.28 16.00 -26.04
C ILE A 160 -6.40 14.79 -26.98
N PHE A 161 -6.70 13.61 -26.45
CA PHE A 161 -6.85 12.40 -27.27
C PHE A 161 -7.99 12.53 -28.28
N SER A 162 -9.15 13.04 -27.84
CA SER A 162 -10.31 13.29 -28.70
C SER A 162 -9.98 14.28 -29.81
N LYS A 163 -9.30 15.39 -29.48
CA LYS A 163 -8.89 16.39 -30.46
C LYS A 163 -7.88 15.83 -31.47
N THR A 164 -6.87 15.10 -30.98
CA THR A 164 -5.85 14.50 -31.85
C THR A 164 -6.47 13.49 -32.81
N MET A 165 -7.41 12.65 -32.32
CA MET A 165 -8.12 11.70 -33.18
C MET A 165 -9.00 12.40 -34.21
N GLN A 166 -9.64 13.50 -33.85
CA GLN A 166 -10.44 14.31 -34.75
C GLN A 166 -9.57 14.97 -35.84
N ASP A 167 -8.42 15.52 -35.45
CA ASP A 167 -7.46 16.13 -36.40
C ASP A 167 -6.90 15.09 -37.38
N VAL A 168 -6.56 13.89 -36.89
CA VAL A 168 -6.12 12.76 -37.76
C VAL A 168 -7.23 12.32 -38.69
N PHE A 169 -8.47 12.24 -38.25
CA PHE A 169 -9.60 11.87 -39.08
C PHE A 169 -9.85 12.86 -40.20
N VAL A 170 -9.78 14.16 -39.92
CA VAL A 170 -9.86 15.24 -40.92
C VAL A 170 -8.70 15.17 -41.93
N LEU A 171 -7.46 14.93 -41.45
CA LEU A 171 -6.29 14.76 -42.32
C LEU A 171 -6.40 13.56 -43.27
N LEU A 172 -7.10 12.50 -42.85
CA LEU A 172 -7.35 11.30 -43.67
C LEU A 172 -8.53 11.48 -44.64
N GLY A 173 -9.12 12.68 -44.74
CA GLY A 173 -10.19 12.99 -45.69
C GLY A 173 -11.58 12.56 -45.21
N GLY A 174 -11.78 12.37 -43.93
CA GLY A 174 -13.08 12.18 -43.33
C GLY A 174 -13.83 13.52 -43.27
N THR A 175 -14.89 13.65 -44.04
CA THR A 175 -15.87 14.76 -43.95
C THR A 175 -17.03 14.35 -43.09
#